data_4b1281976d97250505b60b472adbc0ba
#
_entry.id   4b1281976d97250505b60b472adbc0ba
#
_cell.length_a   1.000
_cell.length_b   1.000
_cell.length_c   1.000
_cell.angle_alpha   90.00
_cell.angle_beta   90.00
_cell.angle_gamma   90.00
#
_symmetry.space_group_name_H-M   'P 1'
#
loop_
_entity.id
_entity.type
_entity.pdbx_description
1 polymer ?
#
loop_
_entity_poly.entity_id
_entity_poly.type
_entity_poly.pdbx_seq_one_letter_code
_entity_poly.pdbx_strand_id
1 'polypeptide(L)'
;MSVQSEIRDGIAVLSLDNPPVNGLGLATRRGLVEALEAAQQDQAVRAIVITGGGRSFSGGADIREFNTPQAEQEPTLPTVIRAVEGSRKPVVMAINGIALGGGLELALGGHYRVAVGDAQVGLPEVKLGLLPGAGGTQRLPRAVGLETALNMIGPGPPVAAAKRCIGRSDCAGERSGCEQGSAAARA
;
A
#
# COMPACT_ATOMS: atom_id res chain seq x y z
N MET A 1 7.14 -12.35 -14.86
CA MET A 1 5.86 -11.70 -14.49
C MET A 1 6.18 -10.77 -13.34
N SER A 2 5.61 -9.58 -13.29
CA SER A 2 5.87 -8.58 -12.22
C SER A 2 4.99 -8.74 -10.99
N VAL A 3 4.09 -9.71 -10.97
CA VAL A 3 3.29 -10.15 -9.83
C VAL A 3 3.23 -11.67 -9.84
N GLN A 4 3.54 -12.27 -8.69
CA GLN A 4 3.39 -13.69 -8.46
C GLN A 4 2.15 -13.95 -7.61
N SER A 5 1.41 -15.03 -7.89
CA SER A 5 0.22 -15.42 -7.15
C SER A 5 0.37 -16.86 -6.65
N GLU A 6 0.09 -17.07 -5.37
CA GLU A 6 0.08 -18.38 -4.73
C GLU A 6 -1.13 -18.49 -3.81
N ILE A 7 -1.76 -19.67 -3.76
CA ILE A 7 -2.86 -19.93 -2.83
C ILE A 7 -2.38 -20.86 -1.73
N ARG A 8 -2.50 -20.43 -0.48
CA ARG A 8 -2.17 -21.21 0.72
C ARG A 8 -3.36 -21.20 1.68
N ASP A 9 -3.90 -22.34 2.01
CA ASP A 9 -4.99 -22.51 2.99
C ASP A 9 -6.21 -21.58 2.77
N GLY A 10 -6.56 -21.33 1.49
CA GLY A 10 -7.66 -20.45 1.12
C GLY A 10 -7.31 -18.95 1.18
N ILE A 11 -6.03 -18.62 1.23
CA ILE A 11 -5.52 -17.25 1.15
C ILE A 11 -4.73 -17.09 -0.15
N ALA A 12 -5.11 -16.15 -1.01
CA ALA A 12 -4.32 -15.78 -2.16
C ALA A 12 -3.24 -14.79 -1.73
N VAL A 13 -1.98 -15.16 -1.93
CA VAL A 13 -0.82 -14.28 -1.67
C VAL A 13 -0.34 -13.72 -3.01
N LEU A 14 -0.47 -12.43 -3.19
CA LEU A 14 -0.05 -11.68 -4.38
C LEU A 14 1.25 -10.95 -4.04
N SER A 15 2.36 -11.38 -4.62
CA SER A 15 3.68 -10.80 -4.37
C SER A 15 4.09 -9.91 -5.53
N LEU A 16 4.33 -8.63 -5.26
CA LEU A 16 4.93 -7.71 -6.21
C LEU A 16 6.38 -8.14 -6.47
N ASP A 17 6.74 -8.40 -7.71
CA ASP A 17 8.06 -8.89 -8.09
C ASP A 17 8.63 -8.08 -9.28
N ASN A 18 9.00 -6.84 -8.99
CA ASN A 18 9.62 -5.90 -9.91
C ASN A 18 10.85 -5.25 -9.27
N PRO A 19 11.96 -6.03 -9.13
CA PRO A 19 13.16 -5.53 -8.46
C PRO A 19 13.76 -4.31 -9.19
N PRO A 20 14.52 -3.47 -8.47
CA PRO A 20 14.99 -3.67 -7.08
C PRO A 20 14.00 -3.25 -5.98
N VAL A 21 12.97 -2.47 -6.29
CA VAL A 21 12.12 -1.81 -5.29
C VAL A 21 10.61 -2.06 -5.51
N ASN A 22 10.25 -3.00 -6.34
CA ASN A 22 8.85 -3.30 -6.68
C ASN A 22 8.08 -2.06 -7.18
N GLY A 23 8.66 -1.38 -8.19
CA GLY A 23 8.04 -0.23 -8.84
C GLY A 23 6.69 -0.58 -9.47
N LEU A 24 5.71 0.30 -9.31
CA LEU A 24 4.33 0.14 -9.79
C LEU A 24 4.16 0.65 -11.22
N GLY A 25 5.01 0.15 -12.14
CA GLY A 25 4.88 0.39 -13.57
C GLY A 25 3.66 -0.34 -14.16
N LEU A 26 3.36 -0.06 -15.44
CA LEU A 26 2.18 -0.59 -16.14
C LEU A 26 2.07 -2.12 -16.06
N ALA A 27 3.18 -2.83 -16.24
CA ALA A 27 3.18 -4.30 -16.17
C ALA A 27 2.82 -4.80 -14.76
N THR A 28 3.31 -4.13 -13.71
CA THR A 28 2.99 -4.48 -12.32
C THR A 28 1.53 -4.14 -12.01
N ARG A 29 1.05 -2.98 -12.47
CA ARG A 29 -0.34 -2.56 -12.28
C ARG A 29 -1.33 -3.54 -12.94
N ARG A 30 -1.05 -3.94 -14.19
CA ARG A 30 -1.86 -4.96 -14.90
C ARG A 30 -1.84 -6.30 -14.21
N GLY A 31 -0.66 -6.82 -13.90
CA GLY A 31 -0.54 -8.11 -13.23
C GLY A 31 -1.21 -8.15 -11.86
N LEU A 32 -1.21 -7.02 -11.13
CA LEU A 32 -1.89 -6.94 -9.82
C LEU A 32 -3.42 -6.96 -9.98
N VAL A 33 -3.98 -6.25 -10.96
CA VAL A 33 -5.43 -6.28 -11.23
C VAL A 33 -5.85 -7.67 -11.67
N GLU A 34 -5.14 -8.28 -12.62
CA GLU A 34 -5.43 -9.64 -13.12
C GLU A 34 -5.39 -10.68 -11.98
N ALA A 35 -4.35 -10.62 -11.13
CA ALA A 35 -4.22 -11.54 -10.00
C ALA A 35 -5.31 -11.30 -8.93
N LEU A 36 -5.68 -10.04 -8.69
CA LEU A 36 -6.76 -9.68 -7.77
C LEU A 36 -8.11 -10.21 -8.27
N GLU A 37 -8.41 -10.03 -9.55
CA GLU A 37 -9.65 -10.52 -10.17
C GLU A 37 -9.72 -12.04 -10.12
N ALA A 38 -8.64 -12.74 -10.48
CA ALA A 38 -8.57 -14.20 -10.40
C ALA A 38 -8.81 -14.69 -8.97
N ALA A 39 -8.16 -14.06 -7.97
CA ALA A 39 -8.36 -14.39 -6.56
C ALA A 39 -9.79 -14.13 -6.09
N GLN A 40 -10.47 -13.11 -6.61
CA GLN A 40 -11.87 -12.82 -6.27
C GLN A 40 -12.84 -13.84 -6.86
N GLN A 41 -12.55 -14.37 -8.05
CA GLN A 41 -13.40 -15.35 -8.75
C GLN A 41 -13.22 -16.77 -8.18
N ASP A 42 -12.05 -17.11 -7.63
CA ASP A 42 -11.78 -18.44 -7.09
C ASP A 42 -12.54 -18.67 -5.78
N GLN A 43 -13.48 -19.63 -5.78
CA GLN A 43 -14.30 -19.95 -4.61
C GLN A 43 -13.50 -20.53 -3.43
N ALA A 44 -12.32 -21.09 -3.67
CA ALA A 44 -11.44 -21.61 -2.61
C ALA A 44 -10.73 -20.47 -1.85
N VAL A 45 -10.63 -19.28 -2.44
CA VAL A 45 -9.99 -18.11 -1.82
C VAL A 45 -10.97 -17.37 -0.92
N ARG A 46 -10.62 -17.21 0.35
CA ARG A 46 -11.41 -16.51 1.37
C ARG A 46 -10.87 -15.11 1.69
N ALA A 47 -9.57 -14.90 1.52
CA ALA A 47 -8.91 -13.62 1.76
C ALA A 47 -7.71 -13.47 0.82
N ILE A 48 -7.25 -12.24 0.65
CA ILE A 48 -6.14 -11.88 -0.23
C ILE A 48 -5.08 -11.15 0.60
N VAL A 49 -3.82 -11.52 0.41
CA VAL A 49 -2.66 -10.81 0.97
C VAL A 49 -1.88 -10.22 -0.19
N ILE A 50 -1.55 -8.93 -0.12
CA ILE A 50 -0.64 -8.27 -1.05
C ILE A 50 0.65 -7.94 -0.30
N THR A 51 1.78 -8.36 -0.84
CA THR A 51 3.10 -8.13 -0.24
C THR A 51 4.14 -7.81 -1.32
N GLY A 52 5.34 -7.41 -0.93
CA GLY A 52 6.45 -7.25 -1.85
C GLY A 52 7.38 -8.45 -1.86
N GLY A 53 7.82 -8.87 -3.02
CA GLY A 53 8.93 -9.81 -3.17
C GLY A 53 10.24 -9.19 -2.69
N GLY A 54 11.11 -10.01 -2.10
CA GLY A 54 12.41 -9.55 -1.62
C GLY A 54 12.33 -8.66 -0.37
N ARG A 55 13.05 -7.53 -0.40
CA ARG A 55 13.28 -6.68 0.79
C ARG A 55 12.34 -5.48 0.92
N SER A 56 11.46 -5.25 -0.03
CA SER A 56 10.61 -4.05 -0.10
C SER A 56 9.19 -4.41 -0.47
N PHE A 57 8.22 -3.74 0.14
CA PHE A 57 6.85 -3.80 -0.33
C PHE A 57 6.75 -3.11 -1.69
N SER A 58 6.98 -1.80 -1.77
CA SER A 58 7.07 -1.05 -3.02
C SER A 58 7.70 0.33 -2.80
N GLY A 59 8.61 0.71 -3.69
CA GLY A 59 9.18 2.06 -3.76
C GLY A 59 8.26 3.10 -4.40
N GLY A 60 7.07 2.70 -4.86
CA GLY A 60 6.09 3.59 -5.47
C GLY A 60 6.03 3.49 -6.99
N ALA A 61 5.56 4.56 -7.64
CA ALA A 61 5.46 4.62 -9.08
C ALA A 61 6.81 4.36 -9.76
N ASP A 62 6.79 3.69 -10.91
CA ASP A 62 8.03 3.48 -11.66
C ASP A 62 8.43 4.79 -12.33
N ILE A 63 9.47 5.43 -11.80
CA ILE A 63 9.98 6.71 -12.32
C ILE A 63 10.44 6.63 -13.78
N ARG A 64 10.75 5.44 -14.28
CA ARG A 64 11.14 5.23 -15.69
C ARG A 64 9.96 5.45 -16.64
N GLU A 65 8.74 5.34 -16.16
CA GLU A 65 7.52 5.60 -16.93
C GLU A 65 7.10 7.08 -16.91
N PHE A 66 7.68 7.92 -16.05
CA PHE A 66 7.32 9.34 -15.97
C PHE A 66 7.52 10.04 -17.32
N ASN A 67 6.55 10.86 -17.69
CA ASN A 67 6.49 11.55 -18.98
C ASN A 67 6.44 10.60 -20.20
N THR A 68 6.01 9.35 -20.02
CA THR A 68 5.76 8.41 -21.10
C THR A 68 4.27 8.05 -21.14
N PRO A 69 3.74 7.57 -22.30
CA PRO A 69 2.34 7.13 -22.39
C PRO A 69 1.97 6.02 -21.39
N GLN A 70 2.94 5.22 -20.93
CA GLN A 70 2.72 4.13 -19.97
C GLN A 70 2.29 4.63 -18.60
N ALA A 71 2.72 5.84 -18.20
CA ALA A 71 2.33 6.42 -16.91
C ALA A 71 0.81 6.60 -16.79
N GLU A 72 0.15 7.01 -17.88
CA GLU A 72 -1.28 7.32 -17.95
C GLU A 72 -2.13 6.15 -18.46
N GLN A 73 -1.49 5.06 -18.92
CA GLN A 73 -2.19 3.91 -19.48
C GLN A 73 -2.88 3.08 -18.38
N GLU A 74 -4.14 2.69 -18.66
CA GLU A 74 -4.91 1.84 -17.76
C GLU A 74 -4.35 0.40 -17.65
N PRO A 75 -4.44 -0.19 -16.46
CA PRO A 75 -4.93 0.42 -15.21
C PRO A 75 -3.92 1.42 -14.64
N THR A 76 -4.39 2.64 -14.34
CA THR A 76 -3.60 3.61 -13.58
C THR A 76 -3.49 3.18 -12.11
N LEU A 77 -2.55 3.76 -11.36
CA LEU A 77 -2.43 3.42 -9.94
C LEU A 77 -3.71 3.74 -9.14
N PRO A 78 -4.42 4.87 -9.35
CA PRO A 78 -5.74 5.08 -8.76
C PRO A 78 -6.75 4.00 -9.12
N THR A 79 -6.72 3.46 -10.33
CA THR A 79 -7.61 2.37 -10.76
C THR A 79 -7.29 1.08 -10.00
N VAL A 80 -6.02 0.73 -9.86
CA VAL A 80 -5.57 -0.43 -9.06
C VAL A 80 -6.04 -0.30 -7.60
N ILE A 81 -5.84 0.87 -6.99
CA ILE A 81 -6.23 1.12 -5.59
C ILE A 81 -7.75 0.99 -5.42
N ARG A 82 -8.55 1.53 -6.36
CA ARG A 82 -10.01 1.34 -6.34
C ARG A 82 -10.41 -0.12 -6.47
N ALA A 83 -9.72 -0.90 -7.30
CA ALA A 83 -9.98 -2.34 -7.41
C ALA A 83 -9.70 -3.09 -6.10
N VAL A 84 -8.63 -2.70 -5.40
CA VAL A 84 -8.31 -3.24 -4.07
C VAL A 84 -9.36 -2.86 -3.04
N GLU A 85 -9.73 -1.58 -2.95
CA GLU A 85 -10.76 -1.07 -2.02
C GLU A 85 -12.13 -1.71 -2.26
N GLY A 86 -12.49 -1.91 -3.54
CA GLY A 86 -13.75 -2.51 -3.96
C GLY A 86 -13.75 -4.04 -3.92
N SER A 87 -12.69 -4.68 -3.46
CA SER A 87 -12.63 -6.14 -3.39
C SER A 87 -13.70 -6.71 -2.46
N ARG A 88 -14.42 -7.71 -2.95
CA ARG A 88 -15.45 -8.43 -2.16
C ARG A 88 -14.85 -9.35 -1.10
N LYS A 89 -13.57 -9.68 -1.20
CA LYS A 89 -12.82 -10.46 -0.22
C LYS A 89 -11.91 -9.55 0.59
N PRO A 90 -11.68 -9.82 1.87
CA PRO A 90 -10.73 -9.05 2.67
C PRO A 90 -9.35 -9.00 2.01
N VAL A 91 -8.78 -7.80 1.88
CA VAL A 91 -7.43 -7.58 1.37
C VAL A 91 -6.55 -7.06 2.50
N VAL A 92 -5.49 -7.79 2.80
CA VAL A 92 -4.47 -7.44 3.80
C VAL A 92 -3.20 -7.01 3.07
N MET A 93 -2.70 -5.83 3.37
CA MET A 93 -1.40 -5.35 2.91
C MET A 93 -0.33 -5.77 3.93
N ALA A 94 0.55 -6.68 3.54
CA ALA A 94 1.67 -7.14 4.36
C ALA A 94 2.94 -6.37 3.96
N ILE A 95 3.24 -5.30 4.70
CA ILE A 95 4.33 -4.38 4.38
C ILE A 95 5.65 -4.94 4.92
N ASN A 96 6.50 -5.38 4.01
CA ASN A 96 7.86 -5.82 4.29
C ASN A 96 8.86 -4.75 3.82
N GLY A 97 9.68 -4.22 4.73
CA GLY A 97 10.68 -3.20 4.40
C GLY A 97 10.07 -1.84 4.06
N ILE A 98 10.23 -1.34 2.83
CA ILE A 98 9.77 0.00 2.46
C ILE A 98 8.43 -0.01 1.72
N ALA A 99 7.58 0.98 2.03
CA ALA A 99 6.40 1.35 1.24
C ALA A 99 6.39 2.88 1.09
N LEU A 100 6.79 3.38 -0.08
CA LEU A 100 6.97 4.80 -0.34
C LEU A 100 6.11 5.29 -1.50
N GLY A 101 5.66 6.54 -1.44
CA GLY A 101 4.87 7.16 -2.49
C GLY A 101 3.67 6.31 -2.88
N GLY A 102 3.51 6.04 -4.17
CA GLY A 102 2.48 5.15 -4.69
C GLY A 102 2.42 3.77 -4.02
N GLY A 103 3.53 3.27 -3.46
CA GLY A 103 3.55 2.02 -2.69
C GLY A 103 2.80 2.15 -1.36
N LEU A 104 2.96 3.26 -0.65
CA LEU A 104 2.16 3.55 0.54
C LEU A 104 0.71 3.86 0.15
N GLU A 105 0.47 4.55 -0.96
CA GLU A 105 -0.88 4.81 -1.44
C GLU A 105 -1.63 3.51 -1.75
N LEU A 106 -0.96 2.53 -2.38
CA LEU A 106 -1.51 1.18 -2.58
C LEU A 106 -1.80 0.49 -1.25
N ALA A 107 -0.85 0.54 -0.31
CA ALA A 107 -1.04 -0.07 1.01
C ALA A 107 -2.20 0.56 1.79
N LEU A 108 -2.43 1.87 1.64
CA LEU A 108 -3.56 2.58 2.25
C LEU A 108 -4.92 2.17 1.65
N GLY A 109 -4.94 1.64 0.41
CA GLY A 109 -6.15 1.11 -0.24
C GLY A 109 -6.59 -0.26 0.29
N GLY A 110 -5.74 -1.01 0.99
CA GLY A 110 -6.12 -2.29 1.57
C GLY A 110 -7.10 -2.16 2.74
N HIS A 111 -7.92 -3.19 2.97
CA HIS A 111 -8.84 -3.24 4.09
C HIS A 111 -8.10 -3.29 5.43
N TYR A 112 -7.01 -4.06 5.47
CA TYR A 112 -6.12 -4.19 6.63
C TYR A 112 -4.67 -4.01 6.22
N ARG A 113 -3.84 -3.58 7.16
CA ARG A 113 -2.39 -3.43 6.99
C ARG A 113 -1.67 -4.05 8.16
N VAL A 114 -0.63 -4.81 7.86
CA VAL A 114 0.36 -5.30 8.83
C VAL A 114 1.74 -4.91 8.32
N ALA A 115 2.66 -4.67 9.20
CA ALA A 115 4.01 -4.27 8.84
C ALA A 115 5.03 -4.98 9.71
N VAL A 116 6.20 -5.32 9.15
CA VAL A 116 7.34 -5.75 9.95
C VAL A 116 7.85 -4.58 10.81
N GLY A 117 8.49 -4.88 11.94
CA GLY A 117 8.84 -3.87 12.96
C GLY A 117 9.76 -2.74 12.45
N ASP A 118 10.58 -3.01 11.46
CA ASP A 118 11.53 -2.07 10.84
C ASP A 118 11.02 -1.46 9.52
N ALA A 119 9.79 -1.75 9.12
CA ALA A 119 9.20 -1.19 7.90
C ALA A 119 9.20 0.34 7.93
N GLN A 120 9.56 0.94 6.79
CA GLN A 120 9.57 2.38 6.58
C GLN A 120 8.49 2.78 5.58
N VAL A 121 7.70 3.78 5.94
CA VAL A 121 6.58 4.25 5.13
C VAL A 121 6.65 5.77 4.95
N GLY A 122 6.18 6.29 3.82
CA GLY A 122 6.20 7.73 3.58
C GLY A 122 5.61 8.12 2.24
N LEU A 123 5.31 9.42 2.12
CA LEU A 123 4.88 10.05 0.87
C LEU A 123 5.90 11.12 0.47
N PRO A 124 7.03 10.75 -0.14
CA PRO A 124 8.15 11.65 -0.42
C PRO A 124 8.00 12.42 -1.74
N GLU A 125 6.82 12.47 -2.33
CA GLU A 125 6.54 13.07 -3.65
C GLU A 125 7.00 14.53 -3.73
N VAL A 126 6.93 15.28 -2.64
CA VAL A 126 7.41 16.67 -2.58
C VAL A 126 8.90 16.82 -2.95
N LYS A 127 9.72 15.81 -2.70
CA LYS A 127 11.14 15.79 -3.09
C LYS A 127 11.34 15.74 -4.60
N LEU A 128 10.31 15.35 -5.34
CA LEU A 128 10.27 15.32 -6.79
C LEU A 128 9.45 16.50 -7.37
N GLY A 129 9.03 17.45 -6.54
CA GLY A 129 8.15 18.55 -6.95
C GLY A 129 6.72 18.10 -7.26
N LEU A 130 6.28 16.95 -6.73
CA LEU A 130 4.97 16.36 -6.97
C LEU A 130 4.15 16.31 -5.68
N LEU A 131 2.88 15.99 -5.84
CA LEU A 131 1.96 15.62 -4.74
C LEU A 131 1.61 14.13 -4.83
N PRO A 132 1.22 13.48 -3.71
CA PRO A 132 0.66 12.13 -3.74
C PRO A 132 -0.58 12.09 -4.64
N GLY A 133 -0.49 11.37 -5.76
CA GLY A 133 -1.47 11.43 -6.86
C GLY A 133 -2.52 10.31 -6.85
N ALA A 134 -2.34 9.27 -6.02
CA ALA A 134 -3.24 8.12 -6.00
C ALA A 134 -4.12 8.05 -4.73
N GLY A 135 -4.33 9.21 -4.10
CA GLY A 135 -5.25 9.36 -2.96
C GLY A 135 -4.58 9.32 -1.59
N GLY A 136 -3.25 9.38 -1.52
CA GLY A 136 -2.49 9.44 -0.27
C GLY A 136 -2.89 10.64 0.58
N THR A 137 -3.13 11.81 -0.03
CA THR A 137 -3.61 13.02 0.65
C THR A 137 -4.97 12.84 1.32
N GLN A 138 -5.76 11.87 0.89
CA GLN A 138 -7.08 11.58 1.44
C GLN A 138 -7.07 10.43 2.45
N ARG A 139 -6.31 9.37 2.17
CA ARG A 139 -6.29 8.16 3.02
C ARG A 139 -5.35 8.28 4.20
N LEU A 140 -4.19 8.92 4.01
CA LEU A 140 -3.21 9.03 5.11
C LEU A 140 -3.75 9.80 6.32
N PRO A 141 -4.41 10.97 6.18
CA PRO A 141 -4.98 11.68 7.34
C PRO A 141 -6.02 10.87 8.10
N ARG A 142 -6.78 10.02 7.41
CA ARG A 142 -7.77 9.13 8.02
C ARG A 142 -7.12 7.97 8.78
N ALA A 143 -5.91 7.58 8.38
CA ALA A 143 -5.17 6.50 9.03
C ALA A 143 -4.36 6.95 10.25
N VAL A 144 -3.73 8.14 10.19
CA VAL A 144 -2.72 8.58 11.19
C VAL A 144 -3.05 9.92 11.85
N GLY A 145 -4.16 10.56 11.50
CA GLY A 145 -4.52 11.91 11.91
C GLY A 145 -3.87 13.00 11.04
N LEU A 146 -4.46 14.21 11.08
CA LEU A 146 -4.09 15.31 10.17
C LEU A 146 -2.65 15.79 10.40
N GLU A 147 -2.26 16.02 11.63
CA GLU A 147 -0.93 16.54 11.99
C GLU A 147 0.18 15.58 11.51
N THR A 148 0.03 14.30 11.81
CA THR A 148 0.99 13.27 11.37
C THR A 148 1.05 13.19 9.84
N ALA A 149 -0.10 13.23 9.16
CA ALA A 149 -0.16 13.21 7.71
C ALA A 149 0.52 14.41 7.07
N LEU A 150 0.31 15.63 7.59
CA LEU A 150 0.97 16.84 7.12
C LEU A 150 2.50 16.73 7.27
N ASN A 151 2.98 16.21 8.40
CA ASN A 151 4.41 16.00 8.64
C ASN A 151 5.03 14.93 7.72
N MET A 152 4.24 13.96 7.27
CA MET A 152 4.71 12.93 6.33
C MET A 152 4.67 13.39 4.87
N ILE A 153 3.68 14.21 4.49
CA ILE A 153 3.48 14.68 3.12
C ILE A 153 4.36 15.91 2.84
N GLY A 154 4.36 16.91 3.73
CA GLY A 154 5.06 18.19 3.52
C GLY A 154 6.58 18.04 3.43
N PRO A 155 7.29 17.64 4.50
CA PRO A 155 8.73 17.39 4.44
C PRO A 155 9.08 16.08 3.74
N GLY A 156 8.16 15.10 3.68
CA GLY A 156 8.31 13.82 2.99
C GLY A 156 9.37 12.85 3.54
N PRO A 157 9.79 12.87 4.84
CA PRO A 157 10.70 11.85 5.33
C PRO A 157 9.96 10.53 5.54
N PRO A 158 10.60 9.39 5.25
CA PRO A 158 10.08 8.10 5.67
C PRO A 158 10.02 8.00 7.20
N VAL A 159 9.03 7.31 7.72
CA VAL A 159 8.84 7.05 9.15
C VAL A 159 8.68 5.56 9.41
N ALA A 160 9.08 5.08 10.59
CA ALA A 160 8.86 3.69 10.98
C ALA A 160 7.35 3.41 11.10
N ALA A 161 6.86 2.38 10.42
CA ALA A 161 5.45 2.00 10.41
C ALA A 161 4.91 1.71 11.83
N ALA A 162 5.71 1.05 12.65
CA ALA A 162 5.37 0.73 14.05
C ALA A 162 5.10 1.96 14.92
N LYS A 163 5.75 3.10 14.63
CA LYS A 163 5.57 4.35 15.40
C LYS A 163 4.29 5.10 15.05
N ARG A 164 3.58 4.75 13.98
CA ARG A 164 2.46 5.55 13.44
C ARG A 164 1.17 4.77 13.28
N CYS A 165 1.10 3.52 13.73
CA CYS A 165 -0.11 2.70 13.68
C CYS A 165 -0.87 2.79 12.33
N ILE A 166 -0.15 2.67 11.21
CA ILE A 166 -0.72 2.75 9.85
C ILE A 166 -1.61 1.54 9.54
N GLY A 167 -1.74 0.62 10.49
CA GLY A 167 -2.60 -0.55 10.42
C GLY A 167 -3.70 -0.54 11.47
N ARG A 168 -4.91 -0.92 11.09
CA ARG A 168 -5.92 -1.42 12.02
C ARG A 168 -5.55 -2.86 12.36
N SER A 169 -4.61 -3.06 13.20
CA SER A 169 -4.42 -4.34 13.89
C SER A 169 -3.44 -4.10 15.03
N ASP A 170 -3.92 -4.41 16.16
CA ASP A 170 -3.24 -4.74 17.38
C ASP A 170 -1.72 -4.81 17.24
N CYS A 171 -1.03 -3.71 17.54
CA CYS A 171 0.32 -3.80 18.04
C CYS A 171 0.23 -4.64 19.31
N ALA A 172 0.26 -5.96 19.18
CA ALA A 172 0.40 -6.87 20.31
C ALA A 172 1.80 -6.62 20.88
N GLY A 173 1.90 -5.67 21.81
CA GLY A 173 3.15 -5.43 22.50
C GLY A 173 3.25 -4.12 23.27
N GLU A 174 2.69 -3.01 22.84
CA GLU A 174 2.80 -1.76 23.62
C GLU A 174 1.58 -0.85 23.45
N ARG A 175 0.65 -0.92 24.37
CA ARG A 175 -0.60 -0.14 24.38
C ARG A 175 -0.45 1.34 24.79
N SER A 176 0.74 1.88 24.94
CA SER A 176 0.91 3.22 25.51
C SER A 176 0.97 4.36 24.50
N GLY A 177 0.99 4.09 23.20
CA GLY A 177 1.13 5.14 22.16
C GLY A 177 -0.05 5.28 21.18
N CYS A 178 -1.01 4.38 21.17
CA CYS A 178 -2.09 4.34 20.17
C CYS A 178 -3.43 4.98 20.64
N GLU A 179 -3.54 5.39 21.90
CA GLU A 179 -4.83 5.83 22.48
C GLU A 179 -5.22 7.27 22.13
N GLN A 180 -4.34 8.09 21.60
CA GLN A 180 -4.65 9.51 21.34
C GLN A 180 -5.28 9.80 19.98
N GLY A 181 -5.35 8.84 19.05
CA GLY A 181 -5.95 9.02 17.72
C GLY A 181 -7.40 8.54 17.56
N SER A 182 -7.92 7.78 18.53
CA SER A 182 -9.22 7.07 18.41
C SER A 182 -10.44 7.86 18.88
N ALA A 183 -10.27 8.97 19.58
CA ALA A 183 -11.39 9.71 20.18
C ALA A 183 -12.11 10.69 19.23
N ALA A 184 -11.51 11.02 18.07
CA ALA A 184 -12.08 12.03 17.15
C ALA A 184 -12.94 11.46 16.01
N ALA A 185 -13.15 10.14 15.94
CA ALA A 185 -13.92 9.49 14.86
C ALA A 185 -15.30 8.96 15.30
N ARG A 186 -15.80 9.40 16.47
CA ARG A 186 -17.15 9.08 16.94
C ARG A 186 -17.84 10.37 17.39
N ALA A 187 -18.29 11.17 16.45
CA ALA A 187 -19.35 12.15 16.60
C ALA A 187 -20.01 12.33 15.23
#